data_0a59393f8d1e6d3412851c2120d94c32
#
_entry.id   0a59393f8d1e6d3412851c2120d94c32
#
_cell.length_a   1.000
_cell.length_b   1.000
_cell.length_c   1.000
_cell.angle_alpha   90.00
_cell.angle_beta   90.00
_cell.angle_gamma   90.00
#
_symmetry.space_group_name_H-M   'P 1'
#
loop_
_entity.id
_entity.type
_entity.pdbx_description
1 polymer ?
#
loop_
_entity_poly.entity_id
_entity_poly.type
_entity_poly.pdbx_seq_one_letter_code
_entity_poly.pdbx_strand_id
1 'polypeptide(L)'
;MKVKFTMLVTAMIVLSLGTLHAQTPSKPAGGFDRLKVLAGEWQGTDESGKPVTSTFRLVSNDTALEETFQSDKDKEMVTMYTPDGSRVALTHYCSKGNQPKMESPAVTATADEFAFTFTGATNLASPEDTHLHHLVLQIDDAEHFTETWTIHEKGHDTKRVFKFTRRK
;
A
#
# COMPACT_ATOMS: atom_id res chain seq x y z
N MET A 1 36.81 -19.98 -77.71
CA MET A 1 35.79 -19.06 -77.26
C MET A 1 35.32 -19.58 -75.87
N LYS A 2 35.77 -18.98 -74.73
CA LYS A 2 35.47 -19.48 -73.43
C LYS A 2 34.37 -18.55 -72.79
N VAL A 3 33.17 -19.09 -72.61
CA VAL A 3 32.06 -18.39 -71.95
C VAL A 3 32.24 -18.56 -70.46
N LYS A 4 32.41 -17.45 -69.77
CA LYS A 4 32.42 -17.41 -68.28
C LYS A 4 30.98 -17.22 -67.76
N PHE A 5 30.50 -18.22 -67.04
CA PHE A 5 29.19 -18.18 -66.35
C PHE A 5 29.42 -17.55 -65.02
N THR A 6 28.88 -16.33 -64.78
CA THR A 6 28.94 -15.64 -63.53
C THR A 6 27.66 -15.97 -62.75
N MET A 7 27.81 -16.72 -61.67
CA MET A 7 26.72 -17.11 -60.79
C MET A 7 26.45 -15.96 -59.78
N LEU A 8 25.31 -15.34 -59.90
CA LEU A 8 24.86 -14.30 -58.99
C LEU A 8 24.19 -14.96 -57.77
N VAL A 9 24.84 -14.88 -56.58
CA VAL A 9 24.28 -15.37 -55.32
C VAL A 9 23.49 -14.23 -54.68
N THR A 10 22.17 -14.33 -54.71
CA THR A 10 21.29 -13.38 -54.04
C THR A 10 21.11 -13.83 -52.58
N ALA A 11 21.73 -13.12 -51.65
CA ALA A 11 21.56 -13.36 -50.23
C ALA A 11 20.20 -12.77 -49.77
N MET A 12 19.25 -13.63 -49.40
CA MET A 12 17.99 -13.25 -48.78
C MET A 12 18.23 -13.01 -47.28
N ILE A 13 18.20 -11.76 -46.87
CA ILE A 13 18.21 -11.39 -45.44
C ILE A 13 16.79 -11.54 -44.93
N VAL A 14 16.54 -12.58 -44.14
CA VAL A 14 15.27 -12.76 -43.41
C VAL A 14 15.32 -11.89 -42.14
N LEU A 15 14.63 -10.75 -42.18
CA LEU A 15 14.46 -9.87 -41.03
C LEU A 15 13.38 -10.50 -40.11
N SER A 16 13.81 -11.20 -39.06
CA SER A 16 12.90 -11.70 -38.03
C SER A 16 12.43 -10.53 -37.18
N LEU A 17 11.21 -10.04 -37.41
CA LEU A 17 10.53 -9.14 -36.46
C LEU A 17 10.21 -9.93 -35.20
N GLY A 18 11.06 -9.78 -34.18
CA GLY A 18 10.74 -10.22 -32.84
C GLY A 18 9.56 -9.39 -32.30
N THR A 19 8.40 -10.02 -32.10
CA THR A 19 7.28 -9.40 -31.42
C THR A 19 7.67 -9.15 -29.95
N LEU A 20 7.99 -7.90 -29.60
CA LEU A 20 8.04 -7.50 -28.19
C LEU A 20 6.62 -7.68 -27.61
N HIS A 21 6.43 -8.76 -26.86
CA HIS A 21 5.26 -8.87 -26.00
C HIS A 21 5.44 -7.87 -24.86
N ALA A 22 4.79 -6.71 -24.95
CA ALA A 22 4.60 -5.85 -23.80
C ALA A 22 3.84 -6.67 -22.75
N GLN A 23 4.52 -7.02 -21.64
CA GLN A 23 3.85 -7.60 -20.50
C GLN A 23 2.86 -6.56 -19.99
N THR A 24 1.57 -6.79 -20.20
CA THR A 24 0.52 -6.05 -19.48
C THR A 24 0.81 -6.23 -18.00
N PRO A 25 0.92 -5.14 -17.21
CA PRO A 25 1.08 -5.27 -15.77
C PRO A 25 -0.07 -6.15 -15.26
N SER A 26 0.27 -7.26 -14.62
CA SER A 26 -0.72 -8.13 -14.00
C SER A 26 -1.48 -7.28 -12.97
N LYS A 27 -2.81 -7.22 -13.14
CA LYS A 27 -3.68 -6.55 -12.18
C LYS A 27 -3.34 -7.09 -10.77
N PRO A 28 -3.03 -6.21 -9.80
CA PRO A 28 -2.76 -6.66 -8.44
C PRO A 28 -3.92 -7.51 -7.94
N ALA A 29 -3.61 -8.69 -7.44
CA ALA A 29 -4.64 -9.63 -7.07
C ALA A 29 -5.28 -9.25 -5.73
N GLY A 30 -6.56 -9.00 -5.75
CA GLY A 30 -7.48 -9.20 -4.64
C GLY A 30 -7.43 -8.20 -3.49
N GLY A 31 -6.52 -8.35 -2.53
CA GLY A 31 -6.57 -7.61 -1.27
C GLY A 31 -6.46 -6.09 -1.40
N PHE A 32 -5.53 -5.59 -2.22
CA PHE A 32 -5.40 -4.14 -2.43
C PHE A 32 -6.65 -3.52 -3.08
N ASP A 33 -7.32 -4.23 -4.00
CA ASP A 33 -8.55 -3.73 -4.63
C ASP A 33 -9.67 -3.55 -3.59
N ARG A 34 -9.70 -4.37 -2.54
CA ARG A 34 -10.66 -4.22 -1.43
C ARG A 34 -10.40 -2.95 -0.61
N LEU A 35 -9.15 -2.55 -0.40
CA LEU A 35 -8.83 -1.30 0.30
C LEU A 35 -9.28 -0.06 -0.46
N LYS A 36 -9.43 -0.11 -1.78
CA LYS A 36 -9.87 1.03 -2.60
C LYS A 36 -11.26 1.54 -2.23
N VAL A 37 -12.10 0.71 -1.59
CA VAL A 37 -13.42 1.16 -1.11
C VAL A 37 -13.33 2.24 -0.05
N LEU A 38 -12.16 2.37 0.62
CA LEU A 38 -11.91 3.41 1.61
C LEU A 38 -11.71 4.79 0.98
N ALA A 39 -11.46 4.91 -0.33
CA ALA A 39 -11.28 6.21 -0.97
C ALA A 39 -12.41 7.17 -0.63
N GLY A 40 -12.06 8.37 -0.14
CA GLY A 40 -12.98 9.39 0.35
C GLY A 40 -12.58 9.99 1.69
N GLU A 41 -13.47 10.77 2.26
CA GLU A 41 -13.26 11.46 3.54
C GLU A 41 -14.00 10.77 4.67
N TRP A 42 -13.34 10.70 5.82
CA TRP A 42 -13.83 10.02 7.01
C TRP A 42 -13.67 10.90 8.25
N GLN A 43 -14.63 10.80 9.15
CA GLN A 43 -14.59 11.42 10.47
C GLN A 43 -14.76 10.35 11.53
N GLY A 44 -14.08 10.49 12.63
CA GLY A 44 -14.13 9.49 13.69
C GLY A 44 -13.73 10.03 15.04
N THR A 45 -13.53 9.11 15.97
CA THR A 45 -13.05 9.41 17.31
C THR A 45 -11.99 8.40 17.72
N ASP A 46 -11.07 8.86 18.59
CA ASP A 46 -10.22 7.97 19.36
C ASP A 46 -11.00 7.32 20.53
N GLU A 47 -10.35 6.41 21.27
CA GLU A 47 -10.94 5.73 22.42
C GLU A 47 -11.35 6.66 23.56
N SER A 48 -10.88 7.92 23.57
CA SER A 48 -11.28 8.96 24.53
C SER A 48 -12.42 9.85 24.03
N GLY A 49 -12.97 9.56 22.84
CA GLY A 49 -14.03 10.34 22.20
C GLY A 49 -13.53 11.62 21.52
N LYS A 50 -12.22 11.81 21.34
CA LYS A 50 -11.68 12.99 20.66
C LYS A 50 -11.80 12.83 19.16
N PRO A 51 -12.14 13.92 18.45
CA PRO A 51 -12.31 13.87 17.01
C PRO A 51 -11.00 13.59 16.29
N VAL A 52 -11.10 12.76 15.24
CA VAL A 52 -10.04 12.48 14.28
C VAL A 52 -10.63 12.50 12.87
N THR A 53 -9.81 12.75 11.88
CA THR A 53 -10.19 12.64 10.47
C THR A 53 -9.20 11.77 9.71
N SER A 54 -9.69 11.05 8.72
CA SER A 54 -8.86 10.34 7.76
C SER A 54 -9.38 10.59 6.35
N THR A 55 -8.46 10.79 5.40
CA THR A 55 -8.78 10.95 3.99
C THR A 55 -7.99 9.94 3.19
N PHE A 56 -8.69 9.11 2.43
CA PHE A 56 -8.05 8.14 1.53
C PHE A 56 -8.14 8.60 0.09
N ARG A 57 -7.03 8.55 -0.62
CA ARG A 57 -6.91 8.95 -2.02
C ARG A 57 -6.15 7.92 -2.84
N LEU A 58 -6.73 7.50 -3.96
CA LEU A 58 -6.01 6.70 -4.94
C LEU A 58 -5.00 7.59 -5.67
N VAL A 59 -3.76 7.12 -5.77
CA VAL A 59 -2.64 7.82 -6.41
C VAL A 59 -1.87 6.86 -7.33
N SER A 60 -0.93 7.41 -8.11
CA SER A 60 -0.08 6.60 -9.00
C SER A 60 -0.89 5.73 -9.96
N ASN A 61 -1.88 6.33 -10.64
CA ASN A 61 -2.78 5.61 -11.55
C ASN A 61 -3.49 4.43 -10.86
N ASP A 62 -4.04 4.68 -9.66
CA ASP A 62 -4.79 3.75 -8.81
C ASP A 62 -4.00 2.50 -8.37
N THR A 63 -2.66 2.59 -8.39
CA THR A 63 -1.77 1.51 -7.91
C THR A 63 -1.26 1.71 -6.49
N ALA A 64 -1.59 2.83 -5.86
CA ALA A 64 -1.34 3.07 -4.45
C ALA A 64 -2.53 3.79 -3.81
N LEU A 65 -2.74 3.58 -2.52
CA LEU A 65 -3.73 4.26 -1.71
C LEU A 65 -3.00 5.05 -0.64
N GLU A 66 -3.19 6.36 -0.65
CA GLU A 66 -2.67 7.28 0.35
C GLU A 66 -3.75 7.54 1.39
N GLU A 67 -3.42 7.41 2.65
CA GLU A 67 -4.22 7.86 3.76
C GLU A 67 -3.54 9.06 4.40
N THR A 68 -4.28 10.13 4.63
CA THR A 68 -3.89 11.27 5.45
C THR A 68 -4.70 11.28 6.73
N PHE A 69 -4.05 11.02 7.86
CA PHE A 69 -4.67 10.99 9.19
C PHE A 69 -4.35 12.27 9.95
N GLN A 70 -5.34 12.82 10.65
CA GLN A 70 -5.19 14.00 11.49
C GLN A 70 -5.95 13.85 12.81
N SER A 71 -5.31 14.27 13.91
CA SER A 71 -5.90 14.38 15.24
C SER A 71 -5.61 15.75 15.86
N ASP A 72 -6.31 16.10 16.92
CA ASP A 72 -6.05 17.36 17.66
C ASP A 72 -4.65 17.42 18.29
N LYS A 73 -4.02 16.26 18.51
CA LYS A 73 -2.77 16.15 19.28
C LYS A 73 -1.54 16.00 18.39
N ASP A 74 -1.70 15.32 17.26
CA ASP A 74 -0.60 14.96 16.39
C ASP A 74 -0.63 15.82 15.12
N LYS A 75 0.55 16.07 14.58
CA LYS A 75 0.65 16.60 13.22
C LYS A 75 0.05 15.59 12.26
N GLU A 76 -0.37 16.08 11.11
CA GLU A 76 -0.77 15.24 10.00
C GLU A 76 0.24 14.10 9.76
N MET A 77 -0.28 12.91 9.61
CA MET A 77 0.49 11.70 9.29
C MET A 77 -0.03 11.09 7.98
N VAL A 78 0.85 10.42 7.26
CA VAL A 78 0.51 9.79 5.98
C VAL A 78 0.83 8.31 6.04
N THR A 79 -0.07 7.47 5.52
CA THR A 79 0.16 6.04 5.29
C THR A 79 0.00 5.75 3.80
N MET A 80 1.02 5.11 3.20
CA MET A 80 0.96 4.66 1.82
C MET A 80 0.75 3.15 1.79
N TYR A 81 -0.35 2.69 1.23
CA TYR A 81 -0.65 1.27 0.98
C TYR A 81 -0.37 0.92 -0.47
N THR A 82 0.36 -0.16 -0.72
CA THR A 82 0.73 -0.62 -2.06
C THR A 82 0.53 -2.13 -2.20
N PRO A 83 0.13 -2.63 -3.37
CA PRO A 83 0.04 -4.06 -3.61
C PRO A 83 1.44 -4.70 -3.68
N ASP A 84 1.59 -5.88 -3.09
CA ASP A 84 2.74 -6.76 -3.25
C ASP A 84 2.26 -8.19 -3.52
N GLY A 85 1.97 -8.49 -4.78
CA GLY A 85 1.35 -9.74 -5.19
C GLY A 85 -0.03 -9.90 -4.56
N SER A 86 -0.23 -10.95 -3.74
CA SER A 86 -1.46 -11.17 -2.97
C SER A 86 -1.47 -10.48 -1.61
N ARG A 87 -0.36 -9.85 -1.21
CA ARG A 87 -0.22 -9.09 0.02
C ARG A 87 -0.43 -7.59 -0.22
N VAL A 88 -0.56 -6.86 0.86
CA VAL A 88 -0.49 -5.39 0.85
C VAL A 88 0.67 -4.99 1.76
N ALA A 89 1.52 -4.09 1.25
CA ALA A 89 2.56 -3.44 2.03
C ALA A 89 2.12 -2.01 2.39
N LEU A 90 2.55 -1.52 3.53
CA LEU A 90 2.38 -0.12 3.91
C LEU A 90 3.69 0.51 4.40
N THR A 91 3.78 1.82 4.22
CA THR A 91 4.75 2.68 4.90
C THR A 91 4.00 3.82 5.57
N HIS A 92 4.18 3.96 6.87
CA HIS A 92 3.58 5.03 7.65
C HIS A 92 4.60 6.14 7.92
N TYR A 93 4.27 7.38 7.59
CA TYR A 93 5.09 8.57 7.84
C TYR A 93 4.64 9.22 9.15
N CYS A 94 5.29 8.82 10.23
CA CYS A 94 4.89 9.13 11.60
C CYS A 94 5.26 10.56 12.01
N SER A 95 4.41 11.20 12.82
CA SER A 95 4.72 12.48 13.47
C SER A 95 5.93 12.42 14.41
N LYS A 96 6.39 11.21 14.79
CA LYS A 96 7.64 10.97 15.54
C LYS A 96 8.89 11.06 14.67
N GLY A 97 8.73 11.20 13.34
CA GLY A 97 9.85 11.37 12.40
C GLY A 97 10.44 10.07 11.86
N ASN A 98 9.95 8.90 12.28
CA ASN A 98 10.31 7.61 11.70
C ASN A 98 9.28 7.14 10.67
N GLN A 99 9.65 6.13 9.85
CA GLN A 99 8.77 5.58 8.83
C GLN A 99 8.68 4.06 8.99
N PRO A 100 7.79 3.55 9.85
CA PRO A 100 7.51 2.12 9.96
C PRO A 100 6.99 1.54 8.66
N LYS A 101 7.48 0.35 8.32
CA LYS A 101 7.03 -0.47 7.20
C LYS A 101 6.37 -1.72 7.75
N MET A 102 5.25 -2.10 7.16
CA MET A 102 4.50 -3.28 7.57
C MET A 102 3.95 -4.00 6.35
N GLU A 103 3.67 -5.30 6.50
CA GLU A 103 3.08 -6.13 5.48
C GLU A 103 1.92 -6.94 6.04
N SER A 104 0.88 -7.13 5.23
CA SER A 104 -0.18 -8.08 5.51
C SER A 104 0.23 -9.49 5.07
N PRO A 105 -0.40 -10.56 5.59
CA PRO A 105 -0.41 -11.86 4.91
C PRO A 105 -1.11 -11.75 3.54
N ALA A 106 -1.17 -12.84 2.78
CA ALA A 106 -1.98 -12.88 1.56
C ALA A 106 -3.46 -12.59 1.89
N VAL A 107 -4.05 -11.64 1.15
CA VAL A 107 -5.40 -11.13 1.39
C VAL A 107 -6.25 -11.28 0.13
N THR A 108 -7.49 -11.73 0.30
CA THR A 108 -8.44 -11.87 -0.81
C THR A 108 -9.19 -10.55 -1.11
N ALA A 109 -9.82 -10.48 -2.29
CA ALA A 109 -10.64 -9.33 -2.67
C ALA A 109 -11.92 -9.15 -1.82
N THR A 110 -12.28 -10.16 -1.03
CA THR A 110 -13.47 -10.16 -0.16
C THR A 110 -13.12 -10.05 1.32
N ALA A 111 -11.84 -9.82 1.65
CA ALA A 111 -11.41 -9.66 3.03
C ALA A 111 -11.95 -8.35 3.60
N ASP A 112 -12.45 -8.41 4.81
CA ASP A 112 -12.87 -7.23 5.57
C ASP A 112 -11.83 -6.81 6.62
N GLU A 113 -10.85 -7.66 6.91
CA GLU A 113 -9.76 -7.41 7.85
C GLU A 113 -8.40 -7.48 7.18
N PHE A 114 -7.55 -6.51 7.49
CA PHE A 114 -6.16 -6.41 7.07
C PHE A 114 -5.27 -6.24 8.30
N ALA A 115 -4.53 -7.30 8.64
CA ALA A 115 -3.58 -7.28 9.74
C ALA A 115 -2.17 -7.05 9.21
N PHE A 116 -1.57 -5.91 9.52
CA PHE A 116 -0.23 -5.54 9.08
C PHE A 116 0.77 -5.73 10.22
N THR A 117 1.86 -6.41 9.94
CA THR A 117 2.94 -6.68 10.89
C THR A 117 4.21 -5.94 10.49
N PHE A 118 4.90 -5.38 11.46
CA PHE A 118 6.14 -4.63 11.29
C PHE A 118 7.23 -5.46 10.61
N THR A 119 7.87 -4.85 9.59
CA THR A 119 8.98 -5.45 8.84
C THR A 119 10.26 -4.62 8.94
N GLY A 120 10.17 -3.38 9.44
CA GLY A 120 11.31 -2.48 9.61
C GLY A 120 10.87 -1.02 9.65
N ALA A 121 11.81 -0.12 9.88
CA ALA A 121 11.57 1.32 9.82
C ALA A 121 12.80 2.06 9.33
N THR A 122 12.62 3.22 8.70
CA THR A 122 13.65 4.22 8.51
C THR A 122 13.59 5.25 9.63
N ASN A 123 14.71 5.92 9.93
CA ASN A 123 14.80 6.93 10.99
C ASN A 123 14.42 6.42 12.39
N LEU A 124 14.70 5.15 12.66
CA LEU A 124 14.55 4.54 13.98
C LEU A 124 15.96 4.32 14.53
N ALA A 125 16.36 5.02 15.57
CA ALA A 125 17.71 4.95 16.10
C ALA A 125 17.94 3.66 16.91
N SER A 126 16.88 3.12 17.52
CA SER A 126 16.88 1.88 18.30
C SER A 126 15.56 1.13 18.08
N PRO A 127 15.55 -0.21 18.12
CA PRO A 127 14.30 -0.98 18.14
C PRO A 127 13.33 -0.60 19.27
N GLU A 128 13.87 -0.05 20.37
CA GLU A 128 13.09 0.37 21.54
C GLU A 128 12.49 1.77 21.41
N ASP A 129 12.85 2.52 20.36
CA ASP A 129 12.28 3.84 20.12
C ASP A 129 10.80 3.73 19.77
N THR A 130 10.03 4.75 20.14
CA THR A 130 8.58 4.80 19.86
C THR A 130 8.31 4.69 18.37
N HIS A 131 7.58 3.66 17.95
CA HIS A 131 7.14 3.46 16.57
C HIS A 131 5.82 2.70 16.50
N LEU A 132 5.11 2.82 15.39
CA LEU A 132 3.95 1.97 15.11
C LEU A 132 4.45 0.58 14.69
N HIS A 133 3.93 -0.46 15.33
CA HIS A 133 4.44 -1.83 15.23
C HIS A 133 3.44 -2.80 14.59
N HIS A 134 2.15 -2.48 14.66
CA HIS A 134 1.09 -3.30 14.07
C HIS A 134 -0.13 -2.44 13.76
N LEU A 135 -0.85 -2.80 12.70
CA LEU A 135 -2.15 -2.24 12.35
C LEU A 135 -3.13 -3.37 12.05
N VAL A 136 -4.31 -3.31 12.65
CA VAL A 136 -5.49 -4.02 12.15
C VAL A 136 -6.46 -2.98 11.59
N LEU A 137 -6.71 -3.06 10.28
CA LEU A 137 -7.71 -2.26 9.59
C LEU A 137 -8.90 -3.17 9.28
N GLN A 138 -10.07 -2.86 9.86
CA GLN A 138 -11.32 -3.59 9.70
C GLN A 138 -12.31 -2.73 8.92
N ILE A 139 -12.76 -3.22 7.76
CA ILE A 139 -13.83 -2.61 6.97
C ILE A 139 -15.14 -3.19 7.51
N ASP A 140 -15.87 -2.40 8.29
CA ASP A 140 -17.11 -2.88 8.92
C ASP A 140 -18.26 -2.93 7.90
N ASP A 141 -18.38 -1.89 7.05
CA ASP A 141 -19.31 -1.78 5.93
C ASP A 141 -18.90 -0.66 4.96
N ALA A 142 -19.79 -0.20 4.09
CA ALA A 142 -19.50 0.88 3.13
C ALA A 142 -19.31 2.27 3.77
N GLU A 143 -19.84 2.45 4.99
CA GLU A 143 -19.89 3.72 5.70
C GLU A 143 -19.05 3.73 6.98
N HIS A 144 -18.48 2.56 7.39
CA HIS A 144 -17.74 2.41 8.64
C HIS A 144 -16.50 1.56 8.46
N PHE A 145 -15.40 1.99 9.10
CA PHE A 145 -14.21 1.17 9.30
C PHE A 145 -13.56 1.48 10.65
N THR A 146 -12.74 0.56 11.12
CA THR A 146 -12.01 0.66 12.38
C THR A 146 -10.53 0.43 12.15
N GLU A 147 -9.68 1.25 12.75
CA GLU A 147 -8.24 1.03 12.85
C GLU A 147 -7.83 0.75 14.28
N THR A 148 -7.03 -0.29 14.47
CA THR A 148 -6.36 -0.59 15.73
C THR A 148 -4.85 -0.58 15.50
N TRP A 149 -4.22 0.51 15.89
CA TRP A 149 -2.77 0.67 15.85
C TRP A 149 -2.12 0.16 17.14
N THR A 150 -1.04 -0.57 17.03
CA THR A 150 -0.17 -0.92 18.16
C THR A 150 1.08 -0.06 18.10
N ILE A 151 1.35 0.65 19.19
CA ILE A 151 2.53 1.49 19.38
C ILE A 151 3.49 0.73 20.27
N HIS A 152 4.72 0.51 19.78
CA HIS A 152 5.82 -0.02 20.55
C HIS A 152 6.61 1.14 21.17
N GLU A 153 6.92 1.06 22.46
CA GLU A 153 7.77 2.02 23.17
C GLU A 153 8.44 1.36 24.37
N LYS A 154 9.77 1.34 24.41
CA LYS A 154 10.58 0.84 25.53
C LYS A 154 10.17 -0.57 25.99
N GLY A 155 9.99 -1.49 25.03
CA GLY A 155 9.61 -2.87 25.31
C GLY A 155 8.14 -3.08 25.69
N HIS A 156 7.29 -2.06 25.54
CA HIS A 156 5.86 -2.13 25.84
C HIS A 156 5.01 -1.79 24.63
N ASP A 157 3.95 -2.56 24.44
CA ASP A 157 2.98 -2.33 23.38
C ASP A 157 1.70 -1.73 23.95
N THR A 158 1.22 -0.64 23.33
CA THR A 158 -0.06 -0.02 23.65
C THR A 158 -0.93 0.06 22.39
N LYS A 159 -2.23 -0.14 22.54
CA LYS A 159 -3.17 -0.06 21.41
C LYS A 159 -3.88 1.29 21.38
N ARG A 160 -4.17 1.76 20.16
CA ARG A 160 -5.01 2.90 19.88
C ARG A 160 -6.08 2.48 18.90
N VAL A 161 -7.33 2.71 19.25
CA VAL A 161 -8.48 2.35 18.41
C VAL A 161 -9.13 3.63 17.90
N PHE A 162 -9.35 3.68 16.58
CA PHE A 162 -10.03 4.75 15.89
C PHE A 162 -11.21 4.17 15.13
N LYS A 163 -12.41 4.73 15.34
CA LYS A 163 -13.64 4.31 14.64
C LYS A 163 -14.08 5.43 13.73
N PHE A 164 -14.28 5.11 12.46
CA PHE A 164 -14.58 6.08 11.42
C PHE A 164 -15.95 5.87 10.80
N THR A 165 -16.58 6.98 10.45
CA THR A 165 -17.81 7.04 9.63
C THR A 165 -17.52 7.91 8.41
N ARG A 166 -18.01 7.51 7.25
CA ARG A 166 -17.83 8.25 5.99
C ARG A 166 -18.48 9.62 6.06
N ARG A 167 -17.78 10.65 5.63
CA ARG A 167 -18.35 11.99 5.47
C ARG A 167 -19.19 12.04 4.19
N LYS A 168 -20.39 12.65 4.31
CA LYS A 168 -21.30 12.89 3.17
C LYS A 168 -21.04 14.24 2.56
#